data_e2b3038782121e6eeb86510ad36a1325
#
_entry.id   e2b3038782121e6eeb86510ad36a1325
#
_cell.length_a   1.000
_cell.length_b   1.000
_cell.length_c   1.000
_cell.angle_alpha   90.00
_cell.angle_beta   90.00
_cell.angle_gamma   90.00
#
_symmetry.space_group_name_H-M   'P 1'
#
loop_
_entity.id
_entity.type
_entity.pdbx_description
1 polymer ?
#
loop_
_entity_poly.entity_id
_entity_poly.type
_entity_poly.pdbx_seq_one_letter_code
_entity_poly.pdbx_strand_id
1 'polypeptide(L)'
;MNRFTPSLLQMTRPVSGRLLALLALMLVMFGCQTKDRSAIVTHRVWDEWAVGQVVDARTGLAVPMQPWLEGLATYEVIYLGEEHHNRSHIDAALTVLRSLMSQGRRPWLAMEMFGWDGQPALARYLRSEESVRSEFLEQVLWKQNWGGAFEDYEPLTEFAKDQHLPLLAMNPPKSLIRQVVKQGLVQAKEQPEWRQWGMEGEGIVDAPAYRSRILSQLQDCHGGGSPEDYQSMYEASMVRDEGMAKTLAAAMRPLRVEASSGQGPLLSYTGGGHVQYRLPVPDRVARRVPDGLKQVTVYMATFERERAAELHQAMQEGIADYVWLTPQGAQGPPRRCR
;
A
#
# COMPACT_ATOMS: atom_id res chain seq x y z
N MET A 1 11.19 -52.05 61.76
CA MET A 1 10.12 -52.81 62.47
C MET A 1 9.05 -53.19 61.41
N ASN A 2 9.02 -54.48 61.22
CA ASN A 2 7.88 -55.40 60.97
C ASN A 2 6.93 -55.08 59.78
N ARG A 3 7.05 -55.92 58.73
CA ARG A 3 6.28 -57.15 58.47
C ARG A 3 4.85 -56.80 57.97
N PHE A 4 4.27 -57.30 56.89
CA PHE A 4 4.10 -58.69 56.39
C PHE A 4 3.58 -58.66 54.96
N THR A 5 4.08 -59.53 54.08
CA THR A 5 3.40 -60.11 52.92
C THR A 5 2.35 -61.10 53.39
N PRO A 6 1.32 -61.50 52.64
CA PRO A 6 1.44 -62.75 51.91
C PRO A 6 0.85 -62.77 50.49
N SER A 7 1.46 -63.67 49.74
CA SER A 7 1.15 -64.38 48.53
C SER A 7 -0.22 -65.04 48.54
N LEU A 8 -0.96 -65.13 47.43
CA LEU A 8 -1.89 -66.17 47.09
C LEU A 8 -1.87 -66.50 45.60
N LEU A 9 -1.64 -67.75 45.40
CA LEU A 9 -1.50 -68.52 44.16
C LEU A 9 -2.80 -68.64 43.33
N GLN A 10 -2.57 -68.64 42.02
CA GLN A 10 -3.14 -69.47 40.95
C GLN A 10 -4.64 -69.86 40.94
N MET A 11 -5.21 -69.54 39.73
CA MET A 11 -5.86 -70.65 38.96
C MET A 11 -6.06 -70.19 37.50
N THR A 12 -5.26 -70.76 36.62
CA THR A 12 -5.46 -70.70 35.15
C THR A 12 -6.46 -71.77 34.74
N ARG A 13 -7.53 -71.38 34.07
CA ARG A 13 -8.36 -72.29 33.27
C ARG A 13 -8.21 -72.00 31.81
N PRO A 14 -8.04 -72.97 30.92
CA PRO A 14 -7.89 -72.75 29.50
C PRO A 14 -9.24 -72.38 28.87
N VAL A 15 -9.31 -71.21 28.18
CA VAL A 15 -10.48 -70.87 27.37
C VAL A 15 -10.38 -71.60 26.05
N SER A 16 -11.42 -72.42 25.77
CA SER A 16 -11.52 -73.33 24.63
C SER A 16 -11.37 -72.59 23.30
N GLY A 17 -10.59 -73.11 22.35
CA GLY A 17 -10.21 -72.58 21.06
C GLY A 17 -11.35 -72.24 20.05
N ARG A 18 -12.62 -72.42 20.47
CA ARG A 18 -13.80 -72.08 19.65
C ARG A 18 -14.24 -70.59 19.74
N LEU A 19 -13.82 -69.87 20.80
CA LEU A 19 -14.15 -68.44 20.95
C LEU A 19 -13.20 -67.56 20.18
N LEU A 20 -11.97 -67.99 19.92
CA LEU A 20 -10.97 -67.24 19.15
C LEU A 20 -11.25 -67.20 17.63
N ALA A 21 -11.91 -68.22 17.08
CA ALA A 21 -12.24 -68.28 15.65
C ALA A 21 -13.41 -67.36 15.28
N LEU A 22 -14.36 -67.12 16.18
CA LEU A 22 -15.47 -66.15 15.93
C LEU A 22 -15.06 -64.72 16.09
N LEU A 23 -14.07 -64.36 16.90
CA LEU A 23 -13.52 -62.97 16.98
C LEU A 23 -12.65 -62.60 15.77
N ALA A 24 -11.96 -63.58 15.16
CA ALA A 24 -11.16 -63.39 13.98
C ALA A 24 -12.03 -63.12 12.71
N LEU A 25 -13.22 -63.76 12.65
CA LEU A 25 -14.14 -63.58 11.51
C LEU A 25 -14.91 -62.25 11.57
N MET A 26 -15.13 -61.64 12.73
CA MET A 26 -15.73 -60.31 12.87
C MET A 26 -14.75 -59.15 12.55
N LEU A 27 -13.46 -59.38 12.68
CA LEU A 27 -12.43 -58.36 12.36
C LEU A 27 -12.16 -58.21 10.84
N VAL A 28 -12.53 -59.20 10.03
CA VAL A 28 -12.33 -59.12 8.55
C VAL A 28 -13.50 -58.44 7.83
N MET A 29 -14.67 -58.31 8.45
CA MET A 29 -15.82 -57.66 7.83
C MET A 29 -15.89 -56.13 8.09
N PHE A 30 -14.98 -55.58 8.90
CA PHE A 30 -14.90 -54.12 9.12
C PHE A 30 -13.78 -53.42 8.33
N GLY A 31 -13.15 -54.11 7.42
CA GLY A 31 -11.94 -53.67 6.72
C GLY A 31 -12.16 -53.16 5.29
N CYS A 32 -13.25 -52.48 4.97
CA CYS A 32 -13.36 -51.67 3.72
C CYS A 32 -14.47 -50.63 3.85
N GLN A 33 -14.35 -49.75 4.83
CA GLN A 33 -14.88 -48.42 4.65
C GLN A 33 -13.75 -47.60 4.04
N THR A 34 -13.74 -47.50 2.72
CA THR A 34 -13.10 -46.39 2.04
C THR A 34 -13.71 -45.12 2.62
N LYS A 35 -12.99 -44.46 3.55
CA LYS A 35 -13.25 -43.08 3.88
C LYS A 35 -13.10 -42.34 2.58
N ASP A 36 -14.24 -42.14 1.89
CA ASP A 36 -14.38 -41.04 0.98
C ASP A 36 -14.06 -39.76 1.82
N ARG A 37 -12.79 -39.39 1.84
CA ARG A 37 -12.38 -38.06 2.23
C ARG A 37 -12.88 -37.17 1.07
N SER A 38 -14.15 -36.89 1.05
CA SER A 38 -14.65 -35.65 0.44
C SER A 38 -13.85 -34.59 1.14
N ALA A 39 -12.78 -34.14 0.50
CA ALA A 39 -12.07 -32.96 0.93
C ALA A 39 -13.15 -31.90 1.03
N ILE A 40 -13.48 -31.49 2.25
CA ILE A 40 -14.30 -30.29 2.46
C ILE A 40 -13.47 -29.18 1.81
N VAL A 41 -13.81 -28.84 0.58
CA VAL A 41 -13.26 -27.68 -0.09
C VAL A 41 -13.77 -26.49 0.72
N THR A 42 -13.00 -26.08 1.70
CA THR A 42 -13.28 -24.84 2.43
C THR A 42 -13.14 -23.73 1.41
N HIS A 43 -14.27 -23.24 0.93
CA HIS A 43 -14.34 -22.11 0.02
C HIS A 43 -13.72 -20.88 0.72
N ARG A 44 -12.63 -20.37 0.17
CA ARG A 44 -11.92 -19.21 0.72
C ARG A 44 -12.40 -17.98 0.00
N VAL A 45 -12.58 -16.87 0.70
CA VAL A 45 -13.07 -15.62 0.12
C VAL A 45 -12.26 -15.19 -1.11
N TRP A 46 -10.97 -15.42 -1.12
CA TRP A 46 -10.09 -15.07 -2.25
C TRP A 46 -10.16 -16.04 -3.44
N ASP A 47 -10.87 -17.16 -3.33
CA ASP A 47 -11.10 -18.04 -4.48
C ASP A 47 -12.01 -17.37 -5.53
N GLU A 48 -12.80 -16.37 -5.12
CA GLU A 48 -13.66 -15.56 -5.98
C GLU A 48 -12.98 -14.31 -6.57
N TRP A 49 -11.77 -13.98 -6.11
CA TRP A 49 -11.08 -12.79 -6.57
C TRP A 49 -10.63 -12.90 -8.04
N ALA A 50 -10.77 -11.80 -8.78
CA ALA A 50 -10.35 -11.68 -10.17
C ALA A 50 -9.71 -10.32 -10.44
N VAL A 51 -8.85 -10.28 -11.45
CA VAL A 51 -8.29 -9.03 -11.98
C VAL A 51 -9.41 -8.07 -12.38
N GLY A 52 -9.25 -6.80 -12.07
CA GLY A 52 -10.21 -5.74 -12.32
C GLY A 52 -11.17 -5.48 -11.16
N GLN A 53 -11.21 -6.33 -10.15
CA GLN A 53 -12.05 -6.11 -8.97
C GLN A 53 -11.40 -5.18 -7.96
N VAL A 54 -12.25 -4.45 -7.24
CA VAL A 54 -11.89 -3.78 -5.99
C VAL A 54 -12.46 -4.59 -4.83
N VAL A 55 -11.63 -4.85 -3.83
CA VAL A 55 -11.96 -5.63 -2.64
C VAL A 55 -11.95 -4.71 -1.43
N ASP A 56 -13.03 -4.72 -0.63
CA ASP A 56 -13.05 -4.11 0.70
C ASP A 56 -12.12 -4.90 1.61
N ALA A 57 -11.03 -4.28 2.06
CA ALA A 57 -9.98 -4.98 2.81
C ALA A 57 -10.47 -5.52 4.16
N ARG A 58 -11.48 -4.91 4.76
CA ARG A 58 -12.06 -5.34 6.04
C ARG A 58 -12.88 -6.61 5.93
N THR A 59 -13.60 -6.79 4.81
CA THR A 59 -14.49 -7.94 4.59
C THR A 59 -13.87 -9.02 3.70
N GLY A 60 -12.88 -8.65 2.88
CA GLY A 60 -12.32 -9.52 1.85
C GLY A 60 -13.25 -9.71 0.64
N LEU A 61 -14.39 -9.02 0.59
CA LEU A 61 -15.37 -9.16 -0.47
C LEU A 61 -15.15 -8.13 -1.58
N ALA A 62 -15.33 -8.55 -2.82
CA ALA A 62 -15.34 -7.64 -3.95
C ALA A 62 -16.54 -6.69 -3.86
N VAL A 63 -16.32 -5.41 -4.15
CA VAL A 63 -17.36 -4.38 -4.17
C VAL A 63 -17.75 -4.05 -5.63
N PRO A 64 -19.02 -3.70 -5.89
CA PRO A 64 -19.45 -3.26 -7.21
C PRO A 64 -18.66 -1.99 -7.62
N MET A 65 -18.00 -2.04 -8.77
CA MET A 65 -17.09 -0.99 -9.24
C MET A 65 -17.75 0.39 -9.33
N GLN A 66 -18.90 0.49 -10.00
CA GLN A 66 -19.55 1.78 -10.25
C GLN A 66 -20.02 2.47 -8.96
N PRO A 67 -20.77 1.82 -8.04
CA PRO A 67 -21.12 2.43 -6.75
C PRO A 67 -19.90 2.79 -5.89
N TRP A 68 -18.83 1.99 -5.95
CA TRP A 68 -17.60 2.29 -5.23
C TRP A 68 -16.92 3.57 -5.77
N LEU A 69 -16.78 3.69 -7.10
CA LEU A 69 -16.25 4.89 -7.74
C LEU A 69 -17.06 6.14 -7.40
N GLU A 70 -18.40 6.02 -7.41
CA GLU A 70 -19.29 7.12 -7.02
C GLU A 70 -19.09 7.53 -5.55
N GLY A 71 -18.91 6.55 -4.67
CA GLY A 71 -18.65 6.77 -3.26
C GLY A 71 -17.36 7.53 -2.98
N LEU A 72 -16.35 7.45 -3.86
CA LEU A 72 -15.08 8.14 -3.70
C LEU A 72 -15.23 9.67 -3.63
N ALA A 73 -16.25 10.25 -4.27
CA ALA A 73 -16.52 11.69 -4.23
C ALA A 73 -16.88 12.22 -2.83
N THR A 74 -17.18 11.34 -1.88
CA THR A 74 -17.51 11.72 -0.49
C THR A 74 -16.28 11.92 0.39
N TYR A 75 -15.11 11.51 -0.07
CA TYR A 75 -13.84 11.70 0.63
C TYR A 75 -13.19 13.05 0.27
N GLU A 76 -12.36 13.56 1.16
CA GLU A 76 -11.57 14.77 0.93
C GLU A 76 -10.22 14.42 0.31
N VAL A 77 -9.63 13.27 0.71
CA VAL A 77 -8.38 12.74 0.15
C VAL A 77 -8.56 11.29 -0.23
N ILE A 78 -8.13 10.95 -1.44
CA ILE A 78 -8.06 9.59 -1.97
C ILE A 78 -6.59 9.27 -2.22
N TYR A 79 -6.06 8.26 -1.53
CA TYR A 79 -4.70 7.78 -1.76
C TYR A 79 -4.74 6.55 -2.67
N LEU A 80 -4.08 6.63 -3.82
CA LEU A 80 -3.86 5.52 -4.73
C LEU A 80 -2.40 5.08 -4.60
N GLY A 81 -2.19 3.94 -3.95
CA GLY A 81 -0.86 3.34 -3.78
C GLY A 81 -0.52 2.42 -4.94
N GLU A 82 0.48 2.79 -5.74
CA GLU A 82 0.85 2.08 -6.95
C GLU A 82 2.06 1.15 -6.78
N GLU A 83 2.22 0.22 -7.71
CA GLU A 83 3.48 -0.43 -8.06
C GLU A 83 4.09 0.37 -9.21
N HIS A 84 5.28 0.93 -8.98
CA HIS A 84 5.93 1.83 -9.95
C HIS A 84 6.03 1.21 -11.35
N HIS A 85 5.77 2.03 -12.37
CA HIS A 85 5.81 1.64 -13.77
C HIS A 85 4.74 0.63 -14.22
N ASN A 86 3.70 0.39 -13.41
CA ASN A 86 2.58 -0.46 -13.80
C ASN A 86 1.51 0.38 -14.51
N ARG A 87 1.38 0.18 -15.83
CA ARG A 87 0.42 0.89 -16.65
C ARG A 87 -1.02 0.69 -16.20
N SER A 88 -1.37 -0.48 -15.70
CA SER A 88 -2.72 -0.75 -15.21
C SER A 88 -3.08 0.10 -13.99
N HIS A 89 -2.09 0.51 -13.19
CA HIS A 89 -2.31 1.44 -12.06
C HIS A 89 -2.56 2.87 -12.54
N ILE A 90 -1.91 3.28 -13.63
CA ILE A 90 -2.20 4.56 -14.30
C ILE A 90 -3.64 4.57 -14.82
N ASP A 91 -4.05 3.49 -15.50
CA ASP A 91 -5.42 3.36 -16.04
C ASP A 91 -6.48 3.33 -14.92
N ALA A 92 -6.17 2.72 -13.77
CA ALA A 92 -7.01 2.76 -12.58
C ALA A 92 -7.14 4.20 -12.03
N ALA A 93 -6.05 4.94 -11.92
CA ALA A 93 -6.08 6.33 -11.48
C ALA A 93 -6.86 7.23 -12.45
N LEU A 94 -6.68 7.05 -13.76
CA LEU A 94 -7.48 7.74 -14.77
C LEU A 94 -8.97 7.40 -14.66
N THR A 95 -9.31 6.16 -14.33
CA THR A 95 -10.71 5.74 -14.10
C THR A 95 -11.32 6.48 -12.92
N VAL A 96 -10.59 6.60 -11.80
CA VAL A 96 -11.04 7.38 -10.65
C VAL A 96 -11.23 8.86 -11.02
N LEU A 97 -10.25 9.47 -11.68
CA LEU A 97 -10.33 10.88 -12.10
C LEU A 97 -11.55 11.14 -13.00
N ARG A 98 -11.76 10.30 -14.02
CA ARG A 98 -12.92 10.41 -14.93
C ARG A 98 -14.23 10.24 -14.18
N SER A 99 -14.32 9.29 -13.26
CA SER A 99 -15.52 9.09 -12.44
C SER A 99 -15.84 10.30 -11.58
N LEU A 100 -14.85 10.89 -10.91
CA LEU A 100 -15.03 12.11 -10.12
C LEU A 100 -15.53 13.27 -11.00
N MET A 101 -14.95 13.45 -12.17
CA MET A 101 -15.34 14.53 -13.09
C MET A 101 -16.75 14.32 -13.66
N SER A 102 -17.16 13.09 -13.95
CA SER A 102 -18.52 12.78 -14.41
C SER A 102 -19.58 13.10 -13.35
N GLN A 103 -19.20 13.18 -12.08
CA GLN A 103 -20.01 13.60 -10.95
C GLN A 103 -19.96 15.12 -10.70
N GLY A 104 -19.37 15.89 -11.62
CA GLY A 104 -19.22 17.33 -11.49
C GLY A 104 -18.14 17.78 -10.51
N ARG A 105 -17.25 16.87 -10.09
CA ARG A 105 -16.12 17.21 -9.22
C ARG A 105 -14.91 17.66 -10.05
N ARG A 106 -14.10 18.53 -9.48
CA ARG A 106 -12.82 18.97 -10.04
C ARG A 106 -11.68 18.52 -9.12
N PRO A 107 -11.21 17.27 -9.27
CA PRO A 107 -10.17 16.74 -8.39
C PRO A 107 -8.85 17.49 -8.57
N TRP A 108 -8.07 17.61 -7.49
CA TRP A 108 -6.67 17.98 -7.56
C TRP A 108 -5.85 16.69 -7.59
N LEU A 109 -4.83 16.65 -8.42
CA LEU A 109 -3.91 15.50 -8.50
C LEU A 109 -2.59 15.87 -7.82
N ALA A 110 -2.08 15.00 -6.96
CA ALA A 110 -0.75 15.11 -6.36
C ALA A 110 0.06 13.87 -6.73
N MET A 111 1.24 14.04 -7.31
CA MET A 111 2.07 12.93 -7.78
C MET A 111 3.43 12.92 -7.09
N GLU A 112 3.82 11.75 -6.58
CA GLU A 112 5.13 11.51 -5.97
C GLU A 112 6.29 11.75 -6.94
N MET A 113 6.07 11.51 -8.23
CA MET A 113 7.08 11.53 -9.28
C MET A 113 7.70 12.91 -9.49
N PHE A 114 7.01 13.96 -9.04
CA PHE A 114 7.49 15.35 -9.14
C PHE A 114 8.00 15.86 -7.79
N GLY A 115 9.18 16.47 -7.81
CA GLY A 115 9.75 17.17 -6.66
C GLY A 115 9.28 18.61 -6.55
N TRP A 116 9.29 19.18 -5.34
CA TRP A 116 8.89 20.58 -5.08
C TRP A 116 9.66 21.59 -5.92
N ASP A 117 10.95 21.32 -6.18
CA ASP A 117 11.83 22.11 -7.03
C ASP A 117 11.37 22.15 -8.50
N GLY A 118 10.59 21.16 -8.94
CA GLY A 118 9.95 21.12 -10.25
C GLY A 118 8.57 21.79 -10.32
N GLN A 119 7.93 22.15 -9.19
CA GLN A 119 6.56 22.67 -9.18
C GLN A 119 6.34 23.93 -10.06
N PRO A 120 7.24 24.92 -10.10
CA PRO A 120 7.05 26.07 -10.99
C PRO A 120 7.02 25.72 -12.47
N ALA A 121 7.86 24.77 -12.90
CA ALA A 121 7.90 24.29 -14.29
C ALA A 121 6.65 23.45 -14.61
N LEU A 122 6.24 22.56 -13.70
CA LEU A 122 5.00 21.78 -13.81
C LEU A 122 3.78 22.71 -13.97
N ALA A 123 3.67 23.76 -13.16
CA ALA A 123 2.58 24.71 -13.26
C ALA A 123 2.59 25.52 -14.57
N ARG A 124 3.77 25.81 -15.15
CA ARG A 124 3.85 26.42 -16.49
C ARG A 124 3.38 25.45 -17.57
N TYR A 125 3.84 24.21 -17.53
CA TYR A 125 3.47 23.17 -18.47
C TYR A 125 1.97 22.96 -18.56
N LEU A 126 1.28 22.90 -17.44
CA LEU A 126 -0.17 22.72 -17.37
C LEU A 126 -0.97 23.89 -17.98
N ARG A 127 -0.38 25.08 -18.06
CA ARG A 127 -1.04 26.27 -18.63
C ARG A 127 -0.62 26.58 -20.07
N SER A 128 0.39 25.89 -20.59
CA SER A 128 0.93 26.15 -21.93
C SER A 128 0.32 25.21 -22.95
N GLU A 129 -0.17 25.75 -24.06
CA GLU A 129 -0.60 24.98 -25.22
C GLU A 129 0.61 24.48 -26.04
N GLU A 130 1.70 25.24 -26.02
CA GLU A 130 2.92 24.98 -26.79
C GLU A 130 4.10 24.64 -25.83
N SER A 131 4.12 23.42 -25.29
CA SER A 131 5.25 22.99 -24.47
C SER A 131 6.02 21.84 -25.15
N VAL A 132 7.34 22.05 -25.30
CA VAL A 132 8.23 21.02 -25.80
C VAL A 132 8.48 20.02 -24.66
N ARG A 133 8.14 18.76 -24.87
CA ARG A 133 8.24 17.69 -23.88
C ARG A 133 9.65 17.56 -23.25
N SER A 134 10.70 17.65 -24.08
CA SER A 134 12.07 17.55 -23.59
C SER A 134 12.46 18.69 -22.66
N GLU A 135 12.06 19.92 -22.99
CA GLU A 135 12.30 21.10 -22.15
C GLU A 135 11.51 21.01 -20.83
N PHE A 136 10.28 20.52 -20.89
CA PHE A 136 9.48 20.28 -19.69
C PHE A 136 10.18 19.30 -18.75
N LEU A 137 10.65 18.15 -19.26
CA LEU A 137 11.32 17.12 -18.44
C LEU A 137 12.62 17.64 -17.81
N GLU A 138 13.36 18.48 -18.52
CA GLU A 138 14.55 19.14 -17.98
C GLU A 138 14.18 20.13 -16.87
N GLN A 139 13.19 21.01 -17.11
CA GLN A 139 12.77 22.04 -16.17
C GLN A 139 12.10 21.50 -14.91
N VAL A 140 11.36 20.38 -14.97
CA VAL A 140 10.80 19.71 -13.78
C VAL A 140 11.83 18.84 -13.06
N LEU A 141 13.06 18.79 -13.54
CA LEU A 141 14.15 18.00 -12.99
C LEU A 141 13.81 16.51 -12.90
N TRP A 142 13.11 15.99 -13.94
CA TRP A 142 12.60 14.61 -13.94
C TRP A 142 13.68 13.59 -13.65
N LYS A 143 14.81 13.68 -14.36
CA LYS A 143 15.94 12.77 -14.21
C LYS A 143 16.55 12.82 -12.79
N GLN A 144 16.56 13.98 -12.15
CA GLN A 144 17.11 14.17 -10.81
C GLN A 144 16.16 13.66 -9.74
N ASN A 145 14.85 13.94 -9.85
CA ASN A 145 13.86 13.63 -8.83
C ASN A 145 13.29 12.21 -8.94
N TRP A 146 13.01 11.74 -10.16
CA TRP A 146 12.43 10.41 -10.39
C TRP A 146 13.40 9.47 -11.11
N GLY A 147 13.77 9.80 -12.35
CA GLY A 147 14.76 9.08 -13.14
C GLY A 147 14.24 7.85 -13.89
N GLY A 148 12.97 7.49 -13.71
CA GLY A 148 12.28 6.46 -14.47
C GLY A 148 11.72 6.97 -15.81
N ALA A 149 11.11 6.09 -16.60
CA ALA A 149 10.46 6.45 -17.84
C ALA A 149 9.27 7.38 -17.59
N PHE A 150 9.28 8.56 -18.19
CA PHE A 150 8.16 9.52 -18.06
C PHE A 150 6.92 9.00 -18.76
N GLU A 151 7.10 8.25 -19.83
CA GLU A 151 6.06 7.62 -20.63
C GLU A 151 5.06 6.82 -19.80
N ASP A 152 5.50 6.28 -18.69
CA ASP A 152 4.64 5.53 -17.77
C ASP A 152 3.64 6.45 -17.07
N TYR A 153 4.04 7.68 -16.73
CA TYR A 153 3.27 8.66 -15.95
C TYR A 153 2.69 9.80 -16.78
N GLU A 154 3.15 9.94 -18.02
CA GLU A 154 2.71 10.97 -18.96
C GLU A 154 1.19 11.04 -19.11
N PRO A 155 0.44 9.90 -19.20
CA PRO A 155 -1.01 9.95 -19.34
C PRO A 155 -1.74 10.64 -18.20
N LEU A 156 -1.25 10.54 -16.96
CA LEU A 156 -1.82 11.28 -15.84
C LEU A 156 -1.52 12.78 -15.92
N THR A 157 -0.29 13.11 -16.34
CA THR A 157 0.15 14.51 -16.50
C THR A 157 -0.61 15.19 -17.64
N GLU A 158 -0.74 14.51 -18.79
CA GLU A 158 -1.51 15.01 -19.93
C GLU A 158 -3.01 15.12 -19.59
N PHE A 159 -3.58 14.13 -18.90
CA PHE A 159 -4.97 14.22 -18.46
C PHE A 159 -5.20 15.44 -17.55
N ALA A 160 -4.30 15.71 -16.62
CA ALA A 160 -4.42 16.89 -15.77
C ALA A 160 -4.33 18.19 -16.58
N LYS A 161 -3.44 18.24 -17.59
CA LYS A 161 -3.30 19.38 -18.51
C LYS A 161 -4.56 19.58 -19.34
N ASP A 162 -5.03 18.57 -20.03
CA ASP A 162 -6.20 18.61 -20.92
C ASP A 162 -7.48 18.99 -20.18
N GLN A 163 -7.62 18.52 -18.94
CA GLN A 163 -8.79 18.80 -18.11
C GLN A 163 -8.60 20.05 -17.22
N HIS A 164 -7.47 20.75 -17.35
CA HIS A 164 -7.12 21.93 -16.54
C HIS A 164 -7.23 21.65 -15.02
N LEU A 165 -6.80 20.46 -14.59
CA LEU A 165 -6.77 20.09 -13.19
C LEU A 165 -5.48 20.58 -12.53
N PRO A 166 -5.54 21.04 -11.26
CA PRO A 166 -4.32 21.30 -10.49
C PRO A 166 -3.51 20.02 -10.31
N LEU A 167 -2.22 20.09 -10.62
CA LEU A 167 -1.26 19.00 -10.39
C LEU A 167 -0.14 19.49 -9.47
N LEU A 168 0.03 18.78 -8.35
CA LEU A 168 0.98 19.10 -7.29
C LEU A 168 2.19 18.17 -7.34
N ALA A 169 3.37 18.77 -7.31
CA ALA A 169 4.62 18.07 -7.02
C ALA A 169 4.65 17.71 -5.55
N MET A 170 4.56 16.41 -5.24
CA MET A 170 4.32 15.97 -3.88
C MET A 170 5.61 15.71 -3.10
N ASN A 171 6.66 15.25 -3.80
CA ASN A 171 7.88 14.77 -3.16
C ASN A 171 8.81 15.94 -2.74
N PRO A 172 9.43 15.89 -1.55
CA PRO A 172 10.58 16.76 -1.28
C PRO A 172 11.69 16.55 -2.30
N PRO A 173 12.51 17.61 -2.60
CA PRO A 173 13.61 17.48 -3.53
C PRO A 173 14.56 16.34 -3.15
N LYS A 174 15.00 15.58 -4.12
CA LYS A 174 15.88 14.44 -3.88
C LYS A 174 17.23 14.84 -3.26
N SER A 175 17.66 16.09 -3.46
CA SER A 175 18.85 16.65 -2.81
C SER A 175 18.70 16.66 -1.29
N LEU A 176 17.55 17.14 -0.78
CA LEU A 176 17.25 17.14 0.66
C LEU A 176 17.22 15.73 1.24
N ILE A 177 16.57 14.79 0.57
CA ILE A 177 16.52 13.39 1.02
C ILE A 177 17.91 12.75 1.05
N ARG A 178 18.73 13.00 0.03
CA ARG A 178 20.13 12.52 -0.01
C ARG A 178 21.00 13.09 1.10
N GLN A 179 20.76 14.33 1.53
CA GLN A 179 21.47 14.90 2.69
C GLN A 179 21.16 14.10 3.95
N VAL A 180 19.88 13.78 4.20
CA VAL A 180 19.50 12.96 5.36
C VAL A 180 20.15 11.57 5.32
N VAL A 181 20.15 10.91 4.14
CA VAL A 181 20.82 9.60 3.99
C VAL A 181 22.33 9.69 4.31
N LYS A 182 23.00 10.77 3.87
CA LYS A 182 24.45 10.91 3.99
C LYS A 182 24.94 11.27 5.40
N GLN A 183 24.20 12.08 6.11
CA GLN A 183 24.69 12.70 7.35
C GLN A 183 23.73 12.55 8.55
N GLY A 184 22.58 11.88 8.34
CA GLY A 184 21.54 11.73 9.36
C GLY A 184 20.65 12.96 9.50
N LEU A 185 19.53 12.77 10.17
CA LEU A 185 18.48 13.79 10.32
C LEU A 185 18.95 15.01 11.11
N VAL A 186 19.73 14.81 12.16
CA VAL A 186 20.19 15.91 13.03
C VAL A 186 21.01 16.92 12.24
N GLN A 187 22.02 16.46 11.53
CA GLN A 187 22.90 17.31 10.73
C GLN A 187 22.19 17.90 9.50
N ALA A 188 21.25 17.14 8.91
CA ALA A 188 20.48 17.62 7.76
C ALA A 188 19.59 18.81 8.14
N LYS A 189 19.05 18.86 9.36
CA LYS A 189 18.25 19.99 9.87
C LYS A 189 19.03 21.30 9.98
N GLU A 190 20.33 21.24 10.13
CA GLU A 190 21.20 22.40 10.23
C GLU A 190 21.59 22.99 8.86
N GLN A 191 21.31 22.27 7.77
CA GLN A 191 21.66 22.68 6.43
C GLN A 191 20.72 23.77 5.89
N PRO A 192 21.23 24.72 5.06
CA PRO A 192 20.41 25.78 4.46
C PRO A 192 19.23 25.27 3.66
N GLU A 193 19.35 24.10 3.00
CA GLU A 193 18.26 23.49 2.23
C GLU A 193 17.06 23.11 3.09
N TRP A 194 17.27 22.72 4.35
CA TRP A 194 16.16 22.43 5.27
C TRP A 194 15.23 23.63 5.44
N ARG A 195 15.83 24.82 5.64
CA ARG A 195 15.10 26.10 5.71
C ARG A 195 14.51 26.49 4.36
N GLN A 196 15.31 26.39 3.30
CA GLN A 196 14.87 26.75 1.93
C GLN A 196 13.58 26.05 1.55
N TRP A 197 13.41 24.78 1.95
CA TRP A 197 12.23 23.98 1.65
C TRP A 197 11.17 24.05 2.75
N GLY A 198 11.32 24.97 3.70
CA GLY A 198 10.34 25.24 4.74
C GLY A 198 10.11 24.04 5.66
N MET A 199 11.16 23.24 5.93
CA MET A 199 11.09 22.08 6.82
C MET A 199 11.35 22.44 8.31
N GLU A 200 11.72 23.69 8.63
CA GLU A 200 12.07 24.09 10.01
C GLU A 200 10.93 23.91 11.01
N GLY A 201 9.68 24.16 10.58
CA GLY A 201 8.50 23.99 11.44
C GLY A 201 7.90 22.60 11.41
N GLU A 202 8.46 21.67 10.62
CA GLU A 202 7.88 20.34 10.46
C GLU A 202 8.32 19.38 11.56
N GLY A 203 7.33 18.80 12.25
CA GLY A 203 7.55 17.71 13.20
C GLY A 203 7.83 16.41 12.47
N ILE A 204 9.11 15.97 12.46
CA ILE A 204 9.46 14.64 11.95
C ILE A 204 9.15 13.62 13.03
N VAL A 205 8.04 12.90 12.89
CA VAL A 205 7.54 11.99 13.92
C VAL A 205 8.04 10.56 13.70
N ASP A 206 8.72 10.06 14.70
CA ASP A 206 9.18 8.68 14.82
C ASP A 206 8.12 7.85 15.54
N ALA A 207 7.24 7.18 14.77
CA ALA A 207 6.20 6.32 15.31
C ALA A 207 6.68 4.86 15.35
N PRO A 208 6.54 4.13 16.49
CA PRO A 208 7.07 2.77 16.62
C PRO A 208 6.58 1.79 15.57
N ALA A 209 5.28 1.81 15.23
CA ALA A 209 4.73 0.94 14.20
C ALA A 209 5.29 1.24 12.81
N TYR A 210 5.45 2.52 12.46
CA TYR A 210 6.09 2.95 11.22
C TYR A 210 7.56 2.53 11.18
N ARG A 211 8.32 2.79 12.27
CA ARG A 211 9.73 2.41 12.39
C ARG A 211 9.93 0.92 12.15
N SER A 212 9.18 0.08 12.86
CA SER A 212 9.29 -1.38 12.73
C SER A 212 9.10 -1.84 11.28
N ARG A 213 8.10 -1.29 10.60
CA ARG A 213 7.77 -1.69 9.23
C ARG A 213 8.82 -1.23 8.21
N ILE A 214 9.25 0.02 8.30
CA ILE A 214 10.25 0.56 7.35
C ILE A 214 11.61 -0.10 7.56
N LEU A 215 12.04 -0.31 8.80
CA LEU A 215 13.31 -1.01 9.05
C LEU A 215 13.27 -2.46 8.56
N SER A 216 12.15 -3.18 8.77
CA SER A 216 11.99 -4.53 8.20
C SER A 216 12.11 -4.52 6.67
N GLN A 217 11.45 -3.59 5.99
CA GLN A 217 11.56 -3.46 4.53
C GLN A 217 13.01 -3.16 4.08
N LEU A 218 13.70 -2.27 4.78
CA LEU A 218 15.09 -1.93 4.46
C LEU A 218 16.01 -3.15 4.64
N GLN A 219 15.84 -3.90 5.72
CA GLN A 219 16.60 -5.13 5.98
C GLN A 219 16.36 -6.18 4.87
N ASP A 220 15.10 -6.41 4.52
CA ASP A 220 14.72 -7.37 3.46
C ASP A 220 15.31 -6.95 2.10
N CYS A 221 15.34 -5.64 1.83
CA CYS A 221 15.80 -5.10 0.55
C CYS A 221 17.32 -4.99 0.41
N HIS A 222 18.05 -4.83 1.50
CA HIS A 222 19.49 -4.53 1.47
C HIS A 222 20.38 -5.61 2.08
N GLY A 223 19.85 -6.80 2.34
CA GLY A 223 20.67 -7.95 2.71
C GLY A 223 20.79 -8.23 4.21
N GLY A 224 19.84 -7.78 5.02
CA GLY A 224 19.67 -8.27 6.38
C GLY A 224 20.65 -7.71 7.41
N GLY A 225 21.11 -6.47 7.25
CA GLY A 225 21.89 -5.74 8.26
C GLY A 225 21.11 -5.45 9.55
N SER A 226 21.77 -4.89 10.56
CA SER A 226 21.11 -4.47 11.80
C SER A 226 20.22 -3.23 11.56
N PRO A 227 19.24 -2.94 12.43
CA PRO A 227 18.44 -1.70 12.34
C PRO A 227 19.31 -0.42 12.33
N GLU A 228 20.44 -0.43 13.02
CA GLU A 228 21.38 0.68 13.10
C GLU A 228 22.03 0.98 11.74
N ASP A 229 22.29 -0.05 10.93
CA ASP A 229 22.86 0.10 9.58
C ASP A 229 21.93 0.86 8.64
N TYR A 230 20.63 0.86 8.92
CA TYR A 230 19.60 1.50 8.11
C TYR A 230 19.04 2.80 8.72
N GLN A 231 19.59 3.28 9.85
CA GLN A 231 19.04 4.41 10.58
C GLN A 231 18.89 5.67 9.70
N SER A 232 19.89 6.05 8.93
CA SER A 232 19.82 7.24 8.07
C SER A 232 18.86 7.09 6.88
N MET A 233 18.72 5.87 6.36
CA MET A 233 17.73 5.57 5.32
C MET A 233 16.30 5.62 5.87
N TYR A 234 16.12 5.13 7.10
CA TYR A 234 14.86 5.26 7.83
C TYR A 234 14.50 6.73 8.08
N GLU A 235 15.45 7.54 8.54
CA GLU A 235 15.28 8.98 8.75
C GLU A 235 14.91 9.70 7.45
N ALA A 236 15.55 9.33 6.34
CA ALA A 236 15.22 9.84 5.01
C ALA A 236 13.81 9.46 4.57
N SER A 237 13.36 8.25 4.90
CA SER A 237 11.97 7.82 4.66
C SER A 237 10.98 8.66 5.47
N MET A 238 11.26 8.91 6.76
CA MET A 238 10.43 9.82 7.57
C MET A 238 10.33 11.21 6.96
N VAL A 239 11.45 11.81 6.56
CA VAL A 239 11.49 13.16 5.97
C VAL A 239 10.70 13.21 4.66
N ARG A 240 10.81 12.18 3.82
CA ARG A 240 10.05 12.07 2.59
C ARG A 240 8.55 12.04 2.86
N ASP A 241 8.10 11.16 3.74
CA ASP A 241 6.68 10.98 4.06
C ASP A 241 6.09 12.23 4.74
N GLU A 242 6.84 12.86 5.64
CA GLU A 242 6.42 14.14 6.27
C GLU A 242 6.33 15.26 5.23
N GLY A 243 7.26 15.32 4.28
CA GLY A 243 7.22 16.30 3.20
C GLY A 243 6.04 16.10 2.25
N MET A 244 5.77 14.86 1.84
CA MET A 244 4.58 14.55 1.04
C MET A 244 3.29 14.90 1.78
N ALA A 245 3.21 14.57 3.06
CA ALA A 245 2.07 14.91 3.90
C ALA A 245 1.90 16.43 4.07
N LYS A 246 3.00 17.18 4.16
CA LYS A 246 2.97 18.66 4.17
C LYS A 246 2.31 19.22 2.92
N THR A 247 2.69 18.72 1.74
CA THR A 247 2.09 19.15 0.46
C THR A 247 0.59 18.87 0.44
N LEU A 248 0.17 17.66 0.79
CA LEU A 248 -1.24 17.29 0.79
C LEU A 248 -2.05 18.09 1.81
N ALA A 249 -1.54 18.25 3.02
CA ALA A 249 -2.21 19.04 4.07
C ALA A 249 -2.33 20.52 3.69
N ALA A 250 -1.33 21.10 3.05
CA ALA A 250 -1.39 22.48 2.55
C ALA A 250 -2.50 22.67 1.50
N ALA A 251 -2.73 21.67 0.64
CA ALA A 251 -3.79 21.68 -0.36
C ALA A 251 -5.20 21.59 0.25
N MET A 252 -5.35 21.02 1.44
CA MET A 252 -6.67 20.85 2.07
C MET A 252 -7.35 22.16 2.41
N ARG A 253 -6.59 23.19 2.81
CA ARG A 253 -7.17 24.48 3.17
C ARG A 253 -7.93 25.15 2.02
N PRO A 254 -7.32 25.40 0.83
CA PRO A 254 -8.06 25.95 -0.30
C PRO A 254 -9.18 25.02 -0.77
N LEU A 255 -8.97 23.71 -0.79
CA LEU A 255 -9.99 22.75 -1.20
C LEU A 255 -11.24 22.81 -0.31
N ARG A 256 -11.09 22.95 1.00
CA ARG A 256 -12.23 23.08 1.94
C ARG A 256 -12.98 24.40 1.75
N VAL A 257 -12.27 25.48 1.48
CA VAL A 257 -12.89 26.79 1.21
C VAL A 257 -13.70 26.73 -0.09
N GLU A 258 -13.20 26.03 -1.11
CA GLU A 258 -13.80 25.94 -2.43
C GLU A 258 -14.68 24.71 -2.64
N ALA A 259 -14.93 23.92 -1.59
CA ALA A 259 -15.69 22.65 -1.68
C ALA A 259 -17.10 22.84 -2.27
N SER A 260 -17.76 23.98 -1.98
CA SER A 260 -19.08 24.31 -2.53
C SER A 260 -19.08 24.59 -4.04
N SER A 261 -17.91 24.90 -4.64
CA SER A 261 -17.75 25.07 -6.08
C SER A 261 -17.44 23.78 -6.83
N GLY A 262 -17.50 22.62 -6.16
CA GLY A 262 -17.21 21.32 -6.75
C GLY A 262 -15.71 20.96 -6.74
N GLN A 263 -14.82 21.80 -6.17
CA GLN A 263 -13.39 21.49 -6.06
C GLN A 263 -13.12 20.25 -5.18
N GLY A 264 -12.11 19.49 -5.55
CA GLY A 264 -11.74 18.24 -4.88
C GLY A 264 -12.54 17.03 -5.35
N PRO A 265 -12.26 15.85 -4.79
CA PRO A 265 -11.25 15.56 -3.76
C PRO A 265 -9.79 15.74 -4.22
N LEU A 266 -8.86 15.67 -3.27
CA LEU A 266 -7.44 15.55 -3.55
C LEU A 266 -7.10 14.09 -3.80
N LEU A 267 -6.59 13.77 -4.99
CA LEU A 267 -6.10 12.45 -5.35
C LEU A 267 -4.58 12.41 -5.21
N SER A 268 -4.08 11.59 -4.31
CA SER A 268 -2.65 11.32 -4.14
C SER A 268 -2.27 10.06 -4.92
N TYR A 269 -1.41 10.18 -5.92
CA TYR A 269 -0.85 9.07 -6.68
C TYR A 269 0.60 8.87 -6.29
N THR A 270 0.88 7.75 -5.59
CA THR A 270 2.19 7.50 -4.98
C THR A 270 2.46 6.00 -4.88
N GLY A 271 3.71 5.62 -4.69
CA GLY A 271 4.07 4.23 -4.42
C GLY A 271 3.32 3.65 -3.23
N GLY A 272 2.89 2.40 -3.33
CA GLY A 272 2.11 1.70 -2.31
C GLY A 272 2.77 1.72 -0.93
N GLY A 273 4.11 1.75 -0.88
CA GLY A 273 4.87 1.89 0.36
C GLY A 273 4.56 3.15 1.17
N HIS A 274 4.11 4.22 0.51
CA HIS A 274 3.73 5.48 1.15
C HIS A 274 2.27 5.54 1.63
N VAL A 275 1.45 4.54 1.28
CA VAL A 275 0.02 4.46 1.60
C VAL A 275 -0.30 3.35 2.60
N GLN A 276 0.43 2.24 2.50
CA GLN A 276 0.16 1.00 3.23
C GLN A 276 0.03 1.21 4.74
N TYR A 277 -0.96 0.53 5.33
CA TYR A 277 -1.28 0.57 6.76
C TYR A 277 -1.58 1.98 7.30
N ARG A 278 -1.80 2.97 6.41
CA ARG A 278 -1.98 4.41 6.71
C ARG A 278 -0.77 5.08 7.38
N LEU A 279 0.20 4.33 7.84
CA LEU A 279 1.33 4.77 8.66
C LEU A 279 2.24 5.83 7.99
N PRO A 280 2.58 5.73 6.67
CA PRO A 280 3.46 6.72 6.07
C PRO A 280 2.78 8.08 5.87
N VAL A 281 2.15 8.33 4.72
CA VAL A 281 1.59 9.64 4.36
C VAL A 281 0.21 9.88 4.98
N PRO A 282 -0.77 8.93 4.94
CA PRO A 282 -2.13 9.24 5.37
C PRO A 282 -2.26 9.71 6.82
N ASP A 283 -1.60 9.04 7.78
CA ASP A 283 -1.61 9.44 9.19
C ASP A 283 -0.92 10.78 9.42
N ARG A 284 0.14 11.06 8.64
CA ARG A 284 0.86 12.33 8.70
C ARG A 284 0.02 13.50 8.18
N VAL A 285 -0.79 13.29 7.13
CA VAL A 285 -1.77 14.28 6.65
C VAL A 285 -2.85 14.50 7.71
N ALA A 286 -3.44 13.43 8.25
CA ALA A 286 -4.49 13.51 9.26
C ALA A 286 -4.07 14.35 10.47
N ARG A 287 -2.82 14.22 10.92
CA ARG A 287 -2.29 15.01 12.06
C ARG A 287 -2.17 16.52 11.76
N ARG A 288 -2.07 16.90 10.48
CA ARG A 288 -1.89 18.29 10.03
C ARG A 288 -3.22 18.99 9.72
N VAL A 289 -4.27 18.22 9.53
CA VAL A 289 -5.59 18.77 9.16
C VAL A 289 -6.48 18.80 10.40
N PRO A 290 -6.75 19.99 10.96
CA PRO A 290 -7.65 20.13 12.11
C PRO A 290 -9.08 19.71 11.73
N ASP A 291 -9.88 19.39 12.73
CA ASP A 291 -11.30 19.06 12.60
C ASP A 291 -11.59 17.72 11.87
N GLY A 292 -10.56 16.87 11.80
CA GLY A 292 -10.66 15.57 11.15
C GLY A 292 -10.54 15.62 9.63
N LEU A 293 -10.35 14.47 9.03
CA LEU A 293 -10.15 14.31 7.58
C LEU A 293 -10.88 13.05 7.10
N LYS A 294 -11.77 13.23 6.12
CA LYS A 294 -12.37 12.09 5.40
C LYS A 294 -11.42 11.61 4.33
N GLN A 295 -10.69 10.56 4.63
CA GLN A 295 -9.69 9.99 3.73
C GLN A 295 -9.92 8.51 3.50
N VAL A 296 -9.51 8.04 2.31
CA VAL A 296 -9.58 6.63 1.91
C VAL A 296 -8.26 6.22 1.26
N THR A 297 -7.82 5.00 1.57
CA THR A 297 -6.64 4.38 1.00
C THR A 297 -7.03 3.24 0.08
N VAL A 298 -6.47 3.24 -1.12
CA VAL A 298 -6.63 2.19 -2.13
C VAL A 298 -5.25 1.66 -2.48
N TYR A 299 -4.97 0.43 -2.12
CA TYR A 299 -3.74 -0.25 -2.50
C TYR A 299 -3.95 -0.97 -3.83
N MET A 300 -3.26 -0.56 -4.87
CA MET A 300 -3.32 -1.23 -6.16
C MET A 300 -2.29 -2.37 -6.17
N ALA A 301 -2.76 -3.59 -6.40
CA ALA A 301 -1.93 -4.78 -6.33
C ALA A 301 -2.03 -5.59 -7.62
N THR A 302 -0.89 -5.94 -8.18
CA THR A 302 -0.82 -7.00 -9.20
C THR A 302 -1.36 -8.29 -8.59
N PHE A 303 -2.42 -8.83 -9.20
CA PHE A 303 -3.08 -10.02 -8.67
C PHE A 303 -2.53 -11.28 -9.30
N GLU A 304 -1.97 -12.13 -8.45
CA GLU A 304 -1.51 -13.48 -8.75
C GLU A 304 -2.29 -14.46 -7.84
N ARG A 305 -2.97 -15.43 -8.46
CA ARG A 305 -3.83 -16.41 -7.73
C ARG A 305 -3.03 -17.14 -6.65
N GLU A 306 -1.80 -17.48 -6.92
CA GLU A 306 -0.90 -18.21 -6.03
C GLU A 306 -0.57 -17.42 -4.77
N ARG A 307 -0.66 -16.09 -4.85
CA ARG A 307 -0.34 -15.16 -3.76
C ARG A 307 -1.59 -14.54 -3.11
N ALA A 308 -2.79 -15.01 -3.48
CA ALA A 308 -4.03 -14.48 -2.94
C ALA A 308 -4.13 -14.59 -1.41
N ALA A 309 -3.60 -15.67 -0.83
CA ALA A 309 -3.58 -15.83 0.62
C ALA A 309 -2.68 -14.80 1.34
N GLU A 310 -1.51 -14.46 0.76
CA GLU A 310 -0.62 -13.42 1.28
C GLU A 310 -1.30 -12.05 1.24
N LEU A 311 -1.97 -11.76 0.13
CA LEU A 311 -2.70 -10.50 -0.05
C LEU A 311 -3.87 -10.40 0.94
N HIS A 312 -4.60 -11.49 1.15
CA HIS A 312 -5.67 -11.55 2.14
C HIS A 312 -5.14 -11.31 3.56
N GLN A 313 -4.01 -11.91 3.92
CA GLN A 313 -3.36 -11.65 5.20
C GLN A 313 -3.00 -10.17 5.35
N ALA A 314 -2.40 -9.55 4.34
CA ALA A 314 -2.07 -8.12 4.36
C ALA A 314 -3.32 -7.23 4.52
N MET A 315 -4.46 -7.62 3.92
CA MET A 315 -5.74 -6.94 4.13
C MET A 315 -6.21 -7.06 5.59
N GLN A 316 -6.12 -8.25 6.18
CA GLN A 316 -6.49 -8.46 7.60
C GLN A 316 -5.60 -7.66 8.55
N GLU A 317 -4.34 -7.41 8.18
CA GLU A 317 -3.43 -6.53 8.89
C GLU A 317 -3.71 -5.03 8.64
N GLY A 318 -4.67 -4.70 7.77
CA GLY A 318 -5.11 -3.34 7.50
C GLY A 318 -4.25 -2.59 6.48
N ILE A 319 -3.75 -3.27 5.44
CA ILE A 319 -2.88 -2.65 4.42
C ILE A 319 -3.49 -1.38 3.79
N ALA A 320 -4.80 -1.37 3.56
CA ALA A 320 -5.57 -0.24 3.03
C ALA A 320 -7.06 -0.41 3.35
N ASP A 321 -7.89 0.58 3.02
CA ASP A 321 -9.35 0.45 3.09
C ASP A 321 -9.89 -0.44 1.96
N TYR A 322 -9.28 -0.31 0.77
CA TYR A 322 -9.59 -1.12 -0.42
C TYR A 322 -8.32 -1.61 -1.09
N VAL A 323 -8.41 -2.78 -1.72
CA VAL A 323 -7.37 -3.29 -2.61
C VAL A 323 -7.96 -3.43 -4.02
N TRP A 324 -7.30 -2.80 -4.99
CA TRP A 324 -7.66 -2.93 -6.41
C TRP A 324 -6.77 -3.97 -7.07
N LEU A 325 -7.37 -5.06 -7.50
CA LEU A 325 -6.69 -6.18 -8.14
C LEU A 325 -6.43 -5.86 -9.61
N THR A 326 -5.18 -5.65 -9.98
CA THR A 326 -4.78 -5.24 -11.32
C THR A 326 -4.06 -6.37 -12.05
N PRO A 327 -4.03 -6.36 -13.40
CA PRO A 327 -3.17 -7.27 -14.13
C PRO A 327 -1.68 -6.96 -13.89
N GLN A 328 -0.84 -7.95 -14.13
CA GLN A 328 0.60 -7.78 -14.08
C GLN A 328 1.06 -6.76 -15.13
N GLY A 329 1.91 -5.84 -14.72
CA GLY A 329 2.54 -4.88 -15.62
C GLY A 329 3.51 -5.56 -16.60
N ALA A 330 3.82 -4.92 -17.72
CA ALA A 330 4.73 -5.43 -18.75
C ALA A 330 6.17 -5.70 -18.23
N GLN A 331 6.54 -5.10 -17.11
CA GLN A 331 7.86 -5.28 -16.48
C GLN A 331 7.94 -6.50 -15.53
N GLY A 332 6.86 -7.31 -15.48
CA GLY A 332 6.78 -8.46 -14.60
C GLY A 332 6.33 -8.11 -13.18
N PRO A 333 6.45 -9.06 -12.24
CA PRO A 333 6.03 -8.84 -10.86
C PRO A 333 6.82 -7.69 -10.23
N PRO A 334 6.18 -6.94 -9.30
CA PRO A 334 6.82 -5.81 -8.64
C PRO A 334 8.10 -6.26 -7.94
N ARG A 335 9.19 -5.58 -8.23
CA ARG A 335 10.42 -5.78 -7.46
C ARG A 335 10.23 -5.07 -6.13
N ARG A 336 10.07 -5.83 -5.06
CA ARG A 336 9.91 -5.32 -3.69
C ARG A 336 11.10 -4.46 -3.23
N CYS A 337 12.22 -4.58 -3.91
CA CYS A 337 13.48 -3.94 -3.56
C CYS A 337 14.16 -3.39 -4.82
N ARG A 338 14.34 -2.08 -4.88
CA ARG A 338 15.18 -1.39 -5.87
C ARG A 338 16.15 -0.44 -5.17
#